data_adcaa1327bfba24598c73cd205babd58
#
_entry.id   adcaa1327bfba24598c73cd205babd58
#
_cell.length_a   1.000
_cell.length_b   1.000
_cell.length_c   1.000
_cell.angle_alpha   90.00
_cell.angle_beta   90.00
_cell.angle_gamma   90.00
#
_symmetry.space_group_name_H-M   'P 1'
#
loop_
_entity.id
_entity.type
_entity.pdbx_description
1 polymer ?
#
loop_
_entity_poly.entity_id
_entity_poly.type
_entity_poly.pdbx_seq_one_letter_code
_entity_poly.pdbx_strand_id
1 'polypeptide(L)'
;MAISRPADPAKAYEGIKKMKKDIKLLDYLAVRRSVPAFQMCEPGPDKAEIESILTLAVRVPDHGKLAPWRFIVYRGDERATIGEELLKMAQEKNPDLSEEMIKVERTRFTRAPVVIGVVSTAAPHVKIPEWEQVMSAGAVCLNLLMAANAHGYVSNWLTEWFAFDERAYPLLGIKPGEKVAGFIHIGSTEFPIVERPRPALEDVVSWQGGED
;
A
#
# COMPACT_ATOMS: atom_id res chain seq x y z
N MET A 1 -17.91 -11.64 -8.45
CA MET A 1 -18.13 -10.66 -9.54
C MET A 1 -16.82 -10.57 -10.31
N ALA A 2 -16.76 -11.03 -11.56
CA ALA A 2 -15.55 -10.99 -12.35
C ALA A 2 -15.24 -9.53 -12.71
N ILE A 3 -14.05 -9.06 -12.37
CA ILE A 3 -13.55 -7.74 -12.80
C ILE A 3 -13.42 -7.83 -14.32
N SER A 4 -14.25 -7.08 -15.06
CA SER A 4 -14.18 -7.01 -16.51
C SER A 4 -12.79 -6.49 -16.90
N ARG A 5 -12.04 -7.27 -17.66
CA ARG A 5 -10.78 -6.82 -18.27
C ARG A 5 -11.07 -5.57 -19.12
N PRO A 6 -10.23 -4.54 -19.06
CA PRO A 6 -10.27 -3.52 -20.09
C PRO A 6 -10.06 -4.22 -21.43
N ALA A 7 -10.94 -3.94 -22.41
CA ALA A 7 -11.04 -4.68 -23.66
C ALA A 7 -9.78 -4.59 -24.55
N ASP A 8 -8.84 -3.70 -24.22
CA ASP A 8 -7.60 -3.52 -24.97
C ASP A 8 -6.48 -3.02 -24.03
N PRO A 9 -5.43 -3.84 -23.78
CA PRO A 9 -4.28 -3.41 -22.98
C PRO A 9 -3.58 -2.15 -23.54
N ALA A 10 -3.60 -1.95 -24.87
CA ALA A 10 -2.99 -0.77 -25.49
C ALA A 10 -3.74 0.52 -25.11
N LYS A 11 -5.05 0.49 -24.91
CA LYS A 11 -5.83 1.64 -24.44
C LYS A 11 -5.56 1.99 -22.99
N ALA A 12 -5.25 1.01 -22.15
CA ALA A 12 -4.79 1.26 -20.78
C ALA A 12 -3.46 2.04 -20.75
N TYR A 13 -2.61 1.87 -21.77
CA TYR A 13 -1.35 2.60 -21.91
C TYR A 13 -1.49 4.01 -22.49
N GLU A 14 -2.57 4.35 -23.20
CA GLU A 14 -2.77 5.71 -23.73
C GLU A 14 -2.92 6.77 -22.62
N GLY A 15 -3.49 6.40 -21.46
CA GLY A 15 -3.55 7.27 -20.27
C GLY A 15 -2.18 7.54 -19.64
N ILE A 16 -1.25 6.56 -19.74
CA ILE A 16 0.10 6.62 -19.14
C ILE A 16 1.03 7.59 -19.90
N LYS A 17 0.73 7.94 -21.16
CA LYS A 17 1.48 8.93 -21.94
C LYS A 17 1.45 10.36 -21.36
N LYS A 18 0.67 10.61 -20.31
CA LYS A 18 0.61 11.89 -19.58
C LYS A 18 1.51 11.97 -18.34
N MET A 19 2.28 10.94 -18.04
CA MET A 19 3.21 10.96 -16.91
C MET A 19 4.32 11.99 -17.15
N LYS A 20 4.43 12.94 -16.23
CA LYS A 20 5.31 14.13 -16.34
C LYS A 20 6.81 13.88 -16.17
N LYS A 21 7.30 12.63 -16.08
CA LYS A 21 8.72 12.33 -16.01
C LYS A 21 9.04 11.02 -16.73
N ASP A 22 9.80 11.11 -17.81
CA ASP A 22 10.58 10.02 -18.40
C ASP A 22 11.74 9.62 -17.46
N ILE A 23 11.42 9.27 -16.20
CA ILE A 23 12.46 8.67 -15.38
C ILE A 23 12.66 7.24 -15.88
N LYS A 24 13.89 6.90 -16.23
CA LYS A 24 14.21 5.52 -16.61
C LYS A 24 13.94 4.63 -15.39
N LEU A 25 13.42 3.43 -15.64
CA LEU A 25 13.07 2.49 -14.56
C LEU A 25 14.24 2.23 -13.60
N LEU A 26 15.47 2.12 -14.12
CA LEU A 26 16.66 1.93 -13.30
C LEU A 26 16.93 3.11 -12.37
N ASP A 27 16.78 4.34 -12.87
CA ASP A 27 16.98 5.54 -12.07
C ASP A 27 15.91 5.64 -10.98
N TYR A 28 14.66 5.32 -11.32
CA TYR A 28 13.57 5.27 -10.33
C TYR A 28 13.85 4.24 -9.23
N LEU A 29 14.22 3.02 -9.59
CA LEU A 29 14.51 1.96 -8.61
C LEU A 29 15.68 2.33 -7.70
N ALA A 30 16.69 3.05 -8.21
CA ALA A 30 17.82 3.52 -7.43
C ALA A 30 17.44 4.57 -6.37
N VAL A 31 16.44 5.42 -6.65
CA VAL A 31 16.10 6.57 -5.79
C VAL A 31 14.78 6.47 -5.04
N ARG A 32 13.95 5.44 -5.34
CA ARG A 32 12.64 5.33 -4.72
C ARG A 32 12.71 5.27 -3.19
N ARG A 33 11.81 6.02 -2.54
CA ARG A 33 11.74 6.11 -1.07
C ARG A 33 10.29 6.03 -0.61
N SER A 34 10.10 5.43 0.57
CA SER A 34 8.88 5.65 1.34
C SER A 34 9.01 6.98 2.10
N VAL A 35 7.99 7.82 2.02
CA VAL A 35 7.91 9.07 2.79
C VAL A 35 7.02 8.81 4.02
N PRO A 36 7.43 9.21 5.24
CA PRO A 36 6.60 9.03 6.42
C PRO A 36 5.20 9.63 6.24
N ALA A 37 4.16 8.90 6.64
CA ALA A 37 2.78 9.32 6.40
C ALA A 37 2.45 10.68 7.05
N PHE A 38 3.07 11.00 8.20
CA PHE A 38 2.88 12.30 8.87
C PHE A 38 3.52 13.49 8.14
N GLN A 39 4.33 13.26 7.10
CA GLN A 39 4.90 14.28 6.21
C GLN A 39 4.08 14.46 4.93
N MET A 40 2.98 13.72 4.80
CA MET A 40 2.12 13.82 3.63
C MET A 40 1.08 14.94 3.79
N CYS A 41 0.73 15.55 2.67
CA CYS A 41 -0.28 16.61 2.59
C CYS A 41 -1.09 16.50 1.29
N GLU A 42 -2.11 17.32 1.16
CA GLU A 42 -2.81 17.54 -0.12
C GLU A 42 -1.86 18.22 -1.15
N PRO A 43 -2.10 18.03 -2.45
CA PRO A 43 -3.16 17.21 -3.00
C PRO A 43 -2.86 15.72 -2.96
N GLY A 44 -3.89 14.91 -2.78
CA GLY A 44 -3.85 13.47 -3.05
C GLY A 44 -4.42 13.13 -4.42
N PRO A 45 -4.32 11.86 -4.86
CA PRO A 45 -4.88 11.42 -6.14
C PRO A 45 -6.41 11.53 -6.15
N ASP A 46 -6.95 11.98 -7.28
CA ASP A 46 -8.38 11.95 -7.54
C ASP A 46 -8.88 10.52 -7.83
N LYS A 47 -10.18 10.37 -8.07
CA LYS A 47 -10.78 9.05 -8.33
C LYS A 47 -10.19 8.38 -9.58
N ALA A 48 -10.00 9.12 -10.66
CA ALA A 48 -9.48 8.58 -11.91
C ALA A 48 -8.01 8.15 -11.77
N GLU A 49 -7.22 8.94 -11.05
CA GLU A 49 -5.83 8.61 -10.73
C GLU A 49 -5.74 7.38 -9.80
N ILE A 50 -6.62 7.26 -8.80
CA ILE A 50 -6.70 6.06 -7.94
C ILE A 50 -7.04 4.83 -8.80
N GLU A 51 -8.01 4.89 -9.69
CA GLU A 51 -8.36 3.80 -10.59
C GLU A 51 -7.19 3.40 -11.49
N SER A 52 -6.44 4.39 -12.02
CA SER A 52 -5.22 4.14 -12.78
C SER A 52 -4.13 3.47 -11.94
N ILE A 53 -3.86 3.99 -10.74
CA ILE A 53 -2.89 3.43 -9.80
C ILE A 53 -3.24 1.98 -9.46
N LEU A 54 -4.51 1.69 -9.14
CA LEU A 54 -4.97 0.34 -8.83
C LEU A 54 -4.86 -0.61 -10.03
N THR A 55 -5.15 -0.13 -11.23
CA THR A 55 -5.01 -0.90 -12.49
C THR A 55 -3.55 -1.31 -12.73
N LEU A 56 -2.60 -0.46 -12.37
CA LEU A 56 -1.17 -0.78 -12.43
C LEU A 56 -0.76 -1.70 -11.28
N ALA A 57 -1.29 -1.49 -10.08
CA ALA A 57 -0.92 -2.24 -8.88
C ALA A 57 -1.16 -3.75 -9.01
N VAL A 58 -2.22 -4.17 -9.70
CA VAL A 58 -2.56 -5.59 -9.91
C VAL A 58 -1.65 -6.32 -10.92
N ARG A 59 -0.68 -5.64 -11.53
CA ARG A 59 0.22 -6.23 -12.51
C ARG A 59 1.44 -6.85 -11.85
N VAL A 60 1.20 -7.89 -11.09
CA VAL A 60 2.19 -8.64 -10.31
C VAL A 60 2.13 -10.13 -10.66
N PRO A 61 3.17 -10.91 -10.33
CA PRO A 61 3.10 -12.36 -10.40
C PRO A 61 1.95 -12.90 -9.55
N ASP A 62 1.13 -13.75 -10.16
CA ASP A 62 -0.06 -14.36 -9.55
C ASP A 62 -0.20 -15.78 -10.08
N HIS A 63 0.32 -16.76 -9.34
CA HIS A 63 0.27 -18.17 -9.72
C HIS A 63 -1.20 -18.61 -9.80
N GLY A 64 -1.57 -19.21 -10.91
CA GLY A 64 -2.91 -19.70 -11.17
C GLY A 64 -3.97 -18.61 -11.37
N LYS A 65 -3.61 -17.34 -11.41
CA LYS A 65 -4.54 -16.19 -11.59
C LYS A 65 -5.62 -16.15 -10.52
N LEU A 66 -5.24 -16.44 -9.27
CA LEU A 66 -6.15 -16.47 -8.12
C LEU A 66 -6.60 -15.08 -7.70
N ALA A 67 -5.81 -14.04 -8.01
CA ALA A 67 -5.99 -12.68 -7.53
C ALA A 67 -6.22 -12.64 -6.00
N PRO A 68 -5.26 -13.16 -5.20
CA PRO A 68 -5.46 -13.40 -3.77
C PRO A 68 -5.38 -12.11 -2.94
N TRP A 69 -5.96 -11.05 -3.46
CA TRP A 69 -6.02 -9.72 -2.85
C TRP A 69 -7.26 -8.95 -3.28
N ARG A 70 -7.61 -7.95 -2.48
CA ARG A 70 -8.57 -6.90 -2.84
C ARG A 70 -8.16 -5.58 -2.22
N PHE A 71 -8.76 -4.49 -2.66
CA PHE A 71 -8.47 -3.15 -2.17
C PHE A 71 -9.65 -2.55 -1.44
N ILE A 72 -9.35 -1.71 -0.44
CA ILE A 72 -10.31 -0.84 0.22
C ILE A 72 -9.72 0.57 0.15
N VAL A 73 -10.45 1.52 -0.42
CA VAL A 73 -9.99 2.90 -0.56
C VAL A 73 -10.66 3.75 0.51
N TYR A 74 -9.86 4.32 1.41
CA TYR A 74 -10.30 5.24 2.44
C TYR A 74 -9.97 6.67 2.02
N ARG A 75 -10.99 7.52 1.89
CA ARG A 75 -10.86 8.92 1.47
C ARG A 75 -11.95 9.78 2.10
N GLY A 76 -11.80 11.12 2.02
CA GLY A 76 -12.79 12.05 2.59
C GLY A 76 -12.91 11.91 4.10
N ASP A 77 -14.08 12.23 4.63
CA ASP A 77 -14.35 12.32 6.06
C ASP A 77 -14.37 10.95 6.77
N GLU A 78 -14.60 9.87 6.02
CA GLU A 78 -14.56 8.50 6.55
C GLU A 78 -13.25 8.18 7.27
N ARG A 79 -12.13 8.76 6.81
CA ARG A 79 -10.81 8.58 7.47
C ARG A 79 -10.77 9.14 8.88
N ALA A 80 -11.47 10.27 9.13
CA ALA A 80 -11.56 10.85 10.46
C ALA A 80 -12.44 9.98 11.38
N THR A 81 -13.56 9.48 10.87
CA THR A 81 -14.45 8.56 11.59
C THR A 81 -13.70 7.30 12.02
N ILE A 82 -12.93 6.69 11.10
CA ILE A 82 -12.10 5.53 11.43
C ILE A 82 -11.07 5.89 12.51
N GLY A 83 -10.43 7.05 12.42
CA GLY A 83 -9.46 7.50 13.43
C GLY A 83 -10.05 7.62 14.83
N GLU A 84 -11.26 8.17 14.98
CA GLU A 84 -11.94 8.26 16.27
C GLU A 84 -12.29 6.88 16.84
N GLU A 85 -12.76 5.94 16.03
CA GLU A 85 -13.06 4.59 16.48
C GLU A 85 -11.78 3.80 16.87
N LEU A 86 -10.70 3.95 16.12
CA LEU A 86 -9.42 3.37 16.49
C LEU A 86 -8.87 3.95 17.79
N LEU A 87 -9.05 5.26 18.02
CA LEU A 87 -8.67 5.89 19.30
C LEU A 87 -9.43 5.25 20.46
N LYS A 88 -10.76 5.07 20.35
CA LYS A 88 -11.55 4.40 21.39
C LYS A 88 -11.01 3.01 21.72
N MET A 89 -10.73 2.22 20.69
CA MET A 89 -10.13 0.89 20.85
C MET A 89 -8.75 0.92 21.51
N ALA A 90 -7.93 1.93 21.18
CA ALA A 90 -6.63 2.11 21.80
C ALA A 90 -6.73 2.50 23.27
N GLN A 91 -7.69 3.37 23.62
CA GLN A 91 -7.97 3.77 25.01
C GLN A 91 -8.52 2.62 25.86
N GLU A 92 -9.31 1.71 25.28
CA GLU A 92 -9.75 0.49 25.98
C GLU A 92 -8.56 -0.41 26.37
N LYS A 93 -7.52 -0.46 25.52
CA LYS A 93 -6.28 -1.22 25.81
C LYS A 93 -5.36 -0.51 26.78
N ASN A 94 -5.29 0.81 26.69
CA ASN A 94 -4.46 1.65 27.54
C ASN A 94 -5.23 2.95 27.91
N PRO A 95 -5.89 2.97 29.06
CA PRO A 95 -6.65 4.15 29.52
C PRO A 95 -5.76 5.39 29.77
N ASP A 96 -4.47 5.18 30.02
CA ASP A 96 -3.51 6.24 30.38
C ASP A 96 -2.71 6.77 29.19
N LEU A 97 -3.31 6.82 27.98
CA LEU A 97 -2.67 7.41 26.81
C LEU A 97 -2.37 8.88 27.02
N SER A 98 -1.14 9.31 26.74
CA SER A 98 -0.78 10.73 26.73
C SER A 98 -1.54 11.48 25.63
N GLU A 99 -1.66 12.80 25.77
CA GLU A 99 -2.30 13.66 24.74
C GLU A 99 -1.66 13.51 23.37
N GLU A 100 -0.33 13.34 23.33
CA GLU A 100 0.40 13.08 22.10
C GLU A 100 -0.03 11.75 21.45
N MET A 101 -0.11 10.68 22.23
CA MET A 101 -0.57 9.37 21.75
C MET A 101 -2.02 9.40 21.30
N ILE A 102 -2.90 10.11 22.01
CA ILE A 102 -4.29 10.33 21.61
C ILE A 102 -4.34 11.00 20.23
N LYS A 103 -3.54 12.04 19.99
CA LYS A 103 -3.45 12.71 18.70
C LYS A 103 -2.95 11.73 17.61
N VAL A 104 -1.94 10.93 17.91
CA VAL A 104 -1.39 9.93 16.98
C VAL A 104 -2.46 8.92 16.58
N GLU A 105 -3.17 8.33 17.55
CA GLU A 105 -4.21 7.33 17.28
C GLU A 105 -5.36 7.91 16.46
N ARG A 106 -5.87 9.09 16.85
CA ARG A 106 -6.92 9.78 16.13
C ARG A 106 -6.59 10.08 14.67
N THR A 107 -5.34 10.35 14.38
CA THR A 107 -4.92 10.77 13.04
C THR A 107 -4.39 9.64 12.16
N ARG A 108 -4.44 8.36 12.58
CA ARG A 108 -3.90 7.21 11.86
C ARG A 108 -4.28 7.19 10.37
N PHE A 109 -5.53 7.46 10.03
CA PHE A 109 -6.02 7.46 8.66
C PHE A 109 -6.02 8.83 7.98
N THR A 110 -5.91 9.94 8.73
CA THR A 110 -5.91 11.30 8.18
C THR A 110 -4.51 11.87 7.91
N ARG A 111 -3.45 11.12 8.22
CA ARG A 111 -2.05 11.51 7.94
C ARG A 111 -1.71 11.64 6.45
N ALA A 112 -2.53 11.07 5.58
CA ALA A 112 -2.39 11.19 4.14
C ALA A 112 -3.74 11.46 3.50
N PRO A 113 -3.81 12.14 2.34
CA PRO A 113 -5.04 12.39 1.60
C PRO A 113 -5.84 11.15 1.24
N VAL A 114 -5.14 10.05 0.93
CA VAL A 114 -5.73 8.76 0.58
C VAL A 114 -4.98 7.65 1.30
N VAL A 115 -5.74 6.67 1.81
CA VAL A 115 -5.19 5.41 2.32
C VAL A 115 -5.83 4.26 1.54
N ILE A 116 -5.02 3.32 1.04
CA ILE A 116 -5.51 2.12 0.36
C ILE A 116 -5.12 0.90 1.16
N GLY A 117 -6.11 0.20 1.71
CA GLY A 117 -5.93 -1.10 2.33
C GLY A 117 -5.75 -2.17 1.26
N VAL A 118 -4.62 -2.87 1.30
CA VAL A 118 -4.39 -4.10 0.53
C VAL A 118 -4.72 -5.27 1.44
N VAL A 119 -5.79 -5.97 1.13
CA VAL A 119 -6.29 -7.10 1.90
C VAL A 119 -5.91 -8.39 1.19
N SER A 120 -5.17 -9.25 1.86
CA SER A 120 -4.88 -10.60 1.38
C SER A 120 -6.09 -11.50 1.61
N THR A 121 -6.52 -12.15 0.54
CA THR A 121 -7.57 -13.18 0.53
C THR A 121 -6.96 -14.58 0.34
N ALA A 122 -5.67 -14.74 0.65
CA ALA A 122 -4.97 -16.00 0.57
C ALA A 122 -5.69 -17.07 1.37
N ALA A 123 -5.86 -18.25 0.77
CA ALA A 123 -6.60 -19.35 1.35
C ALA A 123 -6.00 -20.70 0.91
N PRO A 124 -6.26 -21.80 1.64
CA PRO A 124 -5.84 -23.11 1.23
C PRO A 124 -6.30 -23.45 -0.20
N HIS A 125 -5.38 -23.95 -1.03
CA HIS A 125 -5.64 -24.30 -2.41
C HIS A 125 -4.93 -25.61 -2.78
N VAL A 126 -5.56 -26.44 -3.62
CA VAL A 126 -5.08 -27.79 -3.93
C VAL A 126 -3.72 -27.87 -4.63
N LYS A 127 -3.31 -26.79 -5.31
CA LYS A 127 -2.05 -26.76 -6.10
C LYS A 127 -1.14 -25.58 -5.76
N ILE A 128 -1.69 -24.50 -5.20
CA ILE A 128 -0.96 -23.25 -5.03
C ILE A 128 -0.81 -22.98 -3.55
N PRO A 129 0.44 -23.01 -3.03
CA PRO A 129 0.69 -22.74 -1.62
C PRO A 129 0.15 -21.37 -1.18
N GLU A 130 -0.42 -21.32 0.02
CA GLU A 130 -0.90 -20.05 0.61
C GLU A 130 0.22 -19.00 0.72
N TRP A 131 1.45 -19.46 0.98
CA TRP A 131 2.63 -18.59 1.02
C TRP A 131 2.84 -17.83 -0.29
N GLU A 132 2.70 -18.46 -1.45
CA GLU A 132 2.83 -17.77 -2.75
C GLU A 132 1.73 -16.71 -2.94
N GLN A 133 0.52 -16.99 -2.47
CA GLN A 133 -0.60 -16.07 -2.50
C GLN A 133 -0.33 -14.83 -1.63
N VAL A 134 0.21 -15.02 -0.42
CA VAL A 134 0.62 -13.94 0.48
C VAL A 134 1.73 -13.11 -0.13
N MET A 135 2.74 -13.75 -0.75
CA MET A 135 3.83 -13.04 -1.44
C MET A 135 3.31 -12.21 -2.62
N SER A 136 2.31 -12.70 -3.35
CA SER A 136 1.64 -11.95 -4.40
C SER A 136 0.93 -10.70 -3.87
N ALA A 137 0.25 -10.79 -2.73
CA ALA A 137 -0.36 -9.63 -2.06
C ALA A 137 0.71 -8.61 -1.62
N GLY A 138 1.88 -9.06 -1.13
CA GLY A 138 3.03 -8.20 -0.84
C GLY A 138 3.58 -7.50 -2.10
N ALA A 139 3.64 -8.22 -3.22
CA ALA A 139 4.05 -7.64 -4.50
C ALA A 139 3.07 -6.54 -4.97
N VAL A 140 1.76 -6.73 -4.75
CA VAL A 140 0.75 -5.69 -5.01
C VAL A 140 1.00 -4.45 -4.18
N CYS A 141 1.33 -4.58 -2.89
CA CYS A 141 1.68 -3.44 -2.05
C CYS A 141 2.84 -2.64 -2.64
N LEU A 142 3.94 -3.31 -3.04
CA LEU A 142 5.08 -2.62 -3.65
C LEU A 142 4.69 -1.96 -4.98
N ASN A 143 3.98 -2.68 -5.85
CA ASN A 143 3.59 -2.16 -7.15
C ASN A 143 2.65 -0.96 -7.04
N LEU A 144 1.79 -0.93 -5.99
CA LEU A 144 0.93 0.21 -5.67
C LEU A 144 1.74 1.44 -5.26
N LEU A 145 2.81 1.26 -4.43
CA LEU A 145 3.75 2.35 -4.13
C LEU A 145 4.39 2.90 -5.40
N MET A 146 4.87 2.01 -6.28
CA MET A 146 5.51 2.39 -7.54
C MET A 146 4.55 3.14 -8.47
N ALA A 147 3.31 2.66 -8.58
CA ALA A 147 2.29 3.30 -9.39
C ALA A 147 1.93 4.70 -8.86
N ALA A 148 1.77 4.86 -7.54
CA ALA A 148 1.53 6.17 -6.93
C ALA A 148 2.69 7.14 -7.19
N ASN A 149 3.94 6.68 -7.06
CA ASN A 149 5.12 7.51 -7.35
C ASN A 149 5.19 7.88 -8.85
N ALA A 150 4.83 6.97 -9.76
CA ALA A 150 4.78 7.24 -11.18
C ALA A 150 3.73 8.32 -11.54
N HIS A 151 2.66 8.43 -10.76
CA HIS A 151 1.68 9.51 -10.84
C HIS A 151 2.15 10.82 -10.19
N GLY A 152 3.35 10.84 -9.57
CA GLY A 152 3.93 12.02 -8.94
C GLY A 152 3.61 12.19 -7.46
N TYR A 153 2.93 11.23 -6.85
CA TYR A 153 2.63 11.21 -5.42
C TYR A 153 3.74 10.52 -4.63
N VAL A 154 3.87 10.87 -3.35
CA VAL A 154 4.66 10.11 -2.39
C VAL A 154 3.79 9.05 -1.73
N SER A 155 4.42 7.98 -1.24
CA SER A 155 3.69 6.86 -0.66
C SER A 155 4.46 6.18 0.47
N ASN A 156 3.72 5.49 1.34
CA ASN A 156 4.27 4.67 2.42
C ASN A 156 3.41 3.42 2.64
N TRP A 157 4.06 2.32 2.93
CA TRP A 157 3.41 1.05 3.29
C TRP A 157 3.57 0.82 4.79
N LEU A 158 2.45 0.79 5.49
CA LEU A 158 2.37 0.56 6.94
C LEU A 158 1.39 -0.58 7.21
N THR A 159 1.54 -1.24 8.35
CA THR A 159 0.54 -2.17 8.89
C THR A 159 -0.11 -1.60 10.14
N GLU A 160 0.68 -1.25 11.14
CA GLU A 160 0.29 -0.76 12.48
C GLU A 160 -0.55 -1.80 13.27
N TRP A 161 -0.91 -1.50 14.53
CA TRP A 161 -1.54 -2.47 15.43
C TRP A 161 -2.92 -2.95 14.96
N PHE A 162 -3.69 -2.08 14.34
CA PHE A 162 -5.06 -2.39 13.86
C PHE A 162 -5.07 -3.32 12.64
N ALA A 163 -3.94 -3.53 11.99
CA ALA A 163 -3.79 -4.55 10.95
C ALA A 163 -3.81 -5.98 11.51
N PHE A 164 -3.57 -6.14 12.82
CA PHE A 164 -3.45 -7.41 13.53
C PHE A 164 -4.51 -7.59 14.63
N ASP A 165 -5.38 -6.61 14.83
CA ASP A 165 -6.47 -6.68 15.80
C ASP A 165 -7.79 -6.93 15.07
N GLU A 166 -8.29 -8.16 15.14
CA GLU A 166 -9.53 -8.56 14.46
C GLU A 166 -10.75 -7.75 14.91
N ARG A 167 -10.71 -7.09 16.07
CA ARG A 167 -11.80 -6.20 16.52
C ARG A 167 -11.90 -4.95 15.62
N ALA A 168 -10.79 -4.52 15.00
CA ALA A 168 -10.79 -3.41 14.06
C ALA A 168 -11.29 -3.80 12.66
N TYR A 169 -11.35 -5.09 12.33
CA TYR A 169 -11.67 -5.56 11.00
C TYR A 169 -13.04 -5.12 10.46
N PRO A 170 -14.15 -5.18 11.26
CA PRO A 170 -15.43 -4.67 10.78
C PRO A 170 -15.39 -3.19 10.42
N LEU A 171 -14.72 -2.37 11.25
CA LEU A 171 -14.52 -0.94 11.01
C LEU A 171 -13.75 -0.69 9.71
N LEU A 172 -12.74 -1.51 9.44
CA LEU A 172 -11.86 -1.40 8.28
C LEU A 172 -12.42 -2.11 7.04
N GLY A 173 -13.60 -2.73 7.11
CA GLY A 173 -14.21 -3.48 6.00
C GLY A 173 -13.46 -4.77 5.62
N ILE A 174 -12.74 -5.37 6.58
CA ILE A 174 -12.03 -6.64 6.43
C ILE A 174 -12.96 -7.77 6.85
N LYS A 175 -13.01 -8.84 6.08
CA LYS A 175 -13.89 -9.97 6.31
C LYS A 175 -13.19 -11.07 7.13
N PRO A 176 -13.95 -11.94 7.81
CA PRO A 176 -13.39 -13.10 8.48
C PRO A 176 -12.52 -13.94 7.53
N GLY A 177 -11.34 -14.35 7.99
CA GLY A 177 -10.38 -15.13 7.22
C GLY A 177 -9.45 -14.31 6.31
N GLU A 178 -9.75 -13.03 6.08
CA GLU A 178 -8.84 -12.13 5.36
C GLU A 178 -7.79 -11.55 6.32
N LYS A 179 -6.66 -11.08 5.75
CA LYS A 179 -5.59 -10.42 6.50
C LYS A 179 -5.15 -9.15 5.79
N VAL A 180 -4.72 -8.18 6.57
CA VAL A 180 -4.13 -6.95 6.01
C VAL A 180 -2.72 -7.24 5.52
N ALA A 181 -2.46 -7.06 4.21
CA ALA A 181 -1.11 -7.06 3.66
C ALA A 181 -0.43 -5.70 3.91
N GLY A 182 -1.20 -4.62 3.93
CA GLY A 182 -0.72 -3.29 4.27
C GLY A 182 -1.74 -2.19 4.02
N PHE A 183 -1.50 -1.04 4.64
CA PHE A 183 -2.17 0.22 4.36
C PHE A 183 -1.19 1.11 3.61
N ILE A 184 -1.52 1.47 2.38
CA ILE A 184 -0.71 2.33 1.53
C ILE A 184 -1.23 3.75 1.64
N HIS A 185 -0.45 4.60 2.28
CA HIS A 185 -0.70 6.03 2.42
C HIS A 185 -0.18 6.74 1.18
N ILE A 186 -0.97 7.63 0.60
CA ILE A 186 -0.63 8.33 -0.65
C ILE A 186 -1.01 9.81 -0.51
N GLY A 187 -0.11 10.68 -0.93
CA GLY A 187 -0.32 12.13 -0.93
C GLY A 187 0.85 12.87 -1.57
N SER A 188 0.88 14.17 -1.40
CA SER A 188 2.02 15.04 -1.72
C SER A 188 2.92 15.23 -0.50
N THR A 189 4.07 15.88 -0.67
CA THR A 189 4.94 16.29 0.43
C THR A 189 5.69 17.55 0.08
N GLU A 190 5.88 18.43 1.06
CA GLU A 190 6.75 19.61 0.97
C GLU A 190 8.12 19.34 1.59
N PHE A 191 8.30 18.20 2.25
CA PHE A 191 9.55 17.81 2.87
C PHE A 191 10.54 17.22 1.86
N PRO A 192 11.85 17.50 2.00
CA PRO A 192 12.86 16.85 1.18
C PRO A 192 12.86 15.34 1.43
N ILE A 193 12.95 14.57 0.34
CA ILE A 193 13.07 13.11 0.43
C ILE A 193 14.52 12.78 0.77
N VAL A 194 14.73 12.24 1.97
CA VAL A 194 16.07 11.90 2.48
C VAL A 194 16.39 10.43 2.22
N GLU A 195 17.59 10.15 1.72
CA GLU A 195 18.08 8.77 1.52
C GLU A 195 18.38 8.11 2.87
N ARG A 196 18.35 6.79 2.89
CA ARG A 196 18.72 5.97 4.04
C ARG A 196 19.72 4.90 3.64
N PRO A 197 20.56 4.41 4.57
CA PRO A 197 21.44 3.29 4.31
C PRO A 197 20.70 2.07 3.76
N ARG A 198 21.35 1.37 2.85
CA ARG A 198 20.94 0.07 2.34
C ARG A 198 21.98 -0.96 2.79
N PRO A 199 21.60 -2.24 2.91
CA PRO A 199 22.59 -3.29 3.14
C PRO A 199 23.61 -3.29 2.02
N ALA A 200 24.87 -3.60 2.33
CA ALA A 200 25.86 -3.86 1.32
C ALA A 200 25.51 -5.15 0.56
N LEU A 201 25.91 -5.25 -0.71
CA LEU A 201 25.49 -6.39 -1.54
C LEU A 201 26.04 -7.71 -0.99
N GLU A 202 27.25 -7.69 -0.44
CA GLU A 202 27.93 -8.82 0.20
C GLU A 202 27.19 -9.35 1.44
N ASP A 203 26.42 -8.51 2.12
CA ASP A 203 25.65 -8.92 3.31
C ASP A 203 24.40 -9.75 2.94
N VAL A 204 23.93 -9.68 1.71
CA VAL A 204 22.63 -10.24 1.30
C VAL A 204 22.73 -11.15 0.06
N VAL A 205 23.92 -11.33 -0.50
CA VAL A 205 24.15 -12.17 -1.69
C VAL A 205 25.13 -13.27 -1.39
N SER A 206 24.76 -14.49 -1.75
CA SER A 206 25.67 -15.64 -1.77
C SER A 206 25.76 -16.15 -3.20
N TRP A 207 26.97 -16.25 -3.74
CA TRP A 207 27.22 -16.77 -5.08
C TRP A 207 27.36 -18.30 -5.02
N GLN A 208 26.61 -19.01 -5.84
CA GLN A 208 26.74 -20.45 -6.04
C GLN A 208 27.41 -20.66 -7.41
N GLY A 209 28.70 -20.91 -7.40
CA GLY A 209 29.55 -21.02 -8.58
C GLY A 209 30.83 -20.20 -8.42
N GLY A 210 31.87 -20.56 -9.15
CA GLY A 210 33.16 -19.85 -9.11
C GLY A 210 33.07 -18.43 -9.67
N GLU A 211 34.04 -17.60 -9.30
CA GLU A 211 34.29 -16.33 -9.97
C GLU A 211 34.77 -16.66 -11.42
N ASP A 212 34.08 -16.09 -12.43
CA ASP A 212 34.53 -16.13 -13.82
C ASP A 212 35.71 -15.17 -14.05
#